data_4453b17db56e640d42c054149b4f0613
#
_entry.id   4453b17db56e640d42c054149b4f0613
#
_cell.length_a   1.000
_cell.length_b   1.000
_cell.length_c   1.000
_cell.angle_alpha   90.00
_cell.angle_beta   90.00
_cell.angle_gamma   90.00
#
_symmetry.space_group_name_H-M   'P 1'
#
loop_
_entity.id
_entity.type
_entity.pdbx_description
1 polymer ?
#
loop_
_entity_poly.entity_id
_entity_poly.type
_entity_poly.pdbx_seq_one_letter_code
_entity_poly.pdbx_strand_id
1 'polypeptide(L)'
;MKALMLCGHGSRDKGAVTEFAGLAEKLKARLPDWTTDYGYLEFAKPIIRDGLDRLREQGATRIQALPGMLFAAGHAKNDIPSVLNTYAAQTGVTIEYGRELGIDPKMVRAAGERIRECLRANGWRDGEPLHDTMLVVVGRGASDPDANSNVAKVMRMLWEGLGFGWGETAYSGVTFPLVEPGLEHASRLGYRRIVVFPYFLFTGVLVRRIYEHTDIVAARHPEITFLKASYLGAHDLVVETFVDRLAEIIEGTGNMNCQMCKYREQVLGFEAEVGLAQESHHHHVEGIGSAADCALCDDVCTGACRAADVAAREGHQHSHAHGDGHAHSHGAGAHAHDHLHNAHDHDHSHDHAHDHAHTHEHGHDHEHGHGHGHGAHGHHHHPYPHAAHPLGPRSMSR
;
A
#
# COMPACT_ATOMS: atom_id res chain seq x y z
N MET A 1 -0.16 -34.12 1.51
CA MET A 1 0.96 -33.30 2.02
C MET A 1 0.37 -31.97 2.48
N LYS A 2 0.76 -31.47 3.65
CA LYS A 2 0.36 -30.13 4.13
C LYS A 2 1.30 -29.10 3.51
N ALA A 3 0.78 -28.14 2.75
CA ALA A 3 1.58 -27.15 2.04
C ALA A 3 1.10 -25.73 2.35
N LEU A 4 2.05 -24.85 2.68
CA LEU A 4 1.81 -23.44 2.97
C LEU A 4 2.62 -22.56 2.02
N MET A 5 1.94 -21.62 1.38
CA MET A 5 2.53 -20.57 0.54
C MET A 5 2.40 -19.20 1.24
N LEU A 6 3.52 -18.56 1.55
CA LEU A 6 3.53 -17.20 2.06
C LEU A 6 3.70 -16.21 0.90
N CYS A 7 2.70 -15.35 0.69
CA CYS A 7 2.65 -14.41 -0.43
C CYS A 7 3.07 -13.01 0.03
N GLY A 8 4.27 -12.59 -0.36
CA GLY A 8 4.78 -11.24 -0.09
C GLY A 8 4.44 -10.24 -1.18
N HIS A 9 4.43 -8.96 -0.84
CA HIS A 9 4.34 -7.89 -1.84
C HIS A 9 5.60 -7.86 -2.73
N GLY A 10 6.77 -8.00 -2.10
CA GLY A 10 8.06 -7.75 -2.69
C GLY A 10 8.55 -6.31 -2.46
N SER A 11 9.83 -6.09 -2.72
CA SER A 11 10.47 -4.80 -2.51
C SER A 11 11.75 -4.69 -3.34
N ARG A 12 12.07 -3.48 -3.78
CA ARG A 12 13.40 -3.16 -4.35
C ARG A 12 14.48 -3.02 -3.27
N ASP A 13 14.08 -2.99 -2.02
CA ASP A 13 15.01 -2.92 -0.88
C ASP A 13 15.44 -4.34 -0.47
N LYS A 14 16.72 -4.64 -0.61
CA LYS A 14 17.29 -5.95 -0.27
C LYS A 14 17.09 -6.32 1.20
N GLY A 15 17.11 -5.34 2.11
CA GLY A 15 16.84 -5.57 3.54
C GLY A 15 15.42 -6.07 3.77
N ALA A 16 14.41 -5.47 3.12
CA ALA A 16 13.01 -5.91 3.21
C ALA A 16 12.83 -7.33 2.67
N VAL A 17 13.49 -7.66 1.55
CA VAL A 17 13.48 -9.01 0.96
C VAL A 17 14.09 -10.03 1.92
N THR A 18 15.25 -9.69 2.52
CA THR A 18 15.93 -10.56 3.49
C THR A 18 15.08 -10.78 4.75
N GLU A 19 14.45 -9.74 5.27
CA GLU A 19 13.58 -9.85 6.46
C GLU A 19 12.33 -10.68 6.19
N PHE A 20 11.74 -10.56 4.99
CA PHE A 20 10.60 -11.41 4.60
C PHE A 20 11.02 -12.88 4.49
N ALA A 21 12.15 -13.17 3.86
CA ALA A 21 12.69 -14.52 3.79
C ALA A 21 12.97 -15.08 5.20
N GLY A 22 13.53 -14.25 6.09
CA GLY A 22 13.74 -14.61 7.50
C GLY A 22 12.44 -14.90 8.25
N LEU A 23 11.36 -14.17 7.97
CA LEU A 23 10.03 -14.48 8.51
C LEU A 23 9.53 -15.84 7.99
N ALA A 24 9.69 -16.12 6.70
CA ALA A 24 9.29 -17.39 6.12
C ALA A 24 10.05 -18.57 6.77
N GLU A 25 11.35 -18.43 7.03
CA GLU A 25 12.13 -19.46 7.75
C GLU A 25 11.69 -19.64 9.20
N LYS A 26 11.38 -18.56 9.93
CA LYS A 26 10.79 -18.64 11.27
C LYS A 26 9.44 -19.37 11.26
N LEU A 27 8.59 -19.07 10.28
CA LEU A 27 7.29 -19.71 10.13
C LEU A 27 7.45 -21.20 9.82
N LYS A 28 8.39 -21.56 8.94
CA LYS A 28 8.75 -22.94 8.62
C LYS A 28 9.24 -23.70 9.87
N ALA A 29 10.09 -23.10 10.68
CA ALA A 29 10.54 -23.70 11.91
C ALA A 29 9.40 -23.90 12.93
N ARG A 30 8.38 -23.02 12.90
CA ARG A 30 7.19 -23.10 13.75
C ARG A 30 6.19 -24.16 13.29
N LEU A 31 6.22 -24.53 12.00
CA LEU A 31 5.31 -25.46 11.35
C LEU A 31 6.06 -26.66 10.76
N PRO A 32 6.72 -27.50 11.57
CA PRO A 32 7.59 -28.56 11.08
C PRO A 32 6.84 -29.63 10.23
N ASP A 33 5.54 -29.78 10.45
CA ASP A 33 4.70 -30.73 9.68
C ASP A 33 4.21 -30.17 8.35
N TRP A 34 4.58 -28.92 8.03
CA TRP A 34 4.16 -28.22 6.82
C TRP A 34 5.33 -28.01 5.87
N THR A 35 5.13 -28.31 4.61
CA THR A 35 6.03 -27.84 3.57
C THR A 35 5.70 -26.38 3.28
N THR A 36 6.58 -25.50 3.71
CA THR A 36 6.37 -24.04 3.60
C THR A 36 7.29 -23.48 2.55
N ASP A 37 6.74 -22.66 1.65
CA ASP A 37 7.48 -21.89 0.68
C ASP A 37 6.93 -20.44 0.61
N TYR A 38 7.63 -19.57 -0.10
CA TYR A 38 7.24 -18.19 -0.23
C TYR A 38 7.54 -17.64 -1.63
N GLY A 39 6.92 -16.53 -1.95
CA GLY A 39 7.21 -15.75 -3.15
C GLY A 39 6.62 -14.36 -3.08
N TYR A 40 7.10 -13.51 -3.97
CA TYR A 40 6.71 -12.11 -4.04
C TYR A 40 5.77 -11.87 -5.21
N LEU A 41 4.90 -10.88 -5.03
CA LEU A 41 3.98 -10.43 -6.07
C LEU A 41 4.75 -9.69 -7.17
N GLU A 42 5.69 -8.81 -6.75
CA GLU A 42 6.46 -7.95 -7.66
C GLU A 42 7.82 -7.55 -7.05
N PHE A 43 8.72 -6.97 -7.85
CA PHE A 43 10.01 -6.36 -7.47
C PHE A 43 11.08 -7.28 -6.89
N ALA A 44 10.81 -8.55 -6.61
CA ALA A 44 11.76 -9.48 -6.02
C ALA A 44 11.50 -10.92 -6.47
N LYS A 45 12.53 -11.76 -6.35
CA LYS A 45 12.45 -13.21 -6.57
C LYS A 45 12.67 -13.97 -5.25
N PRO A 46 12.10 -15.20 -5.10
CA PRO A 46 11.21 -15.86 -6.06
C PRO A 46 9.86 -15.17 -6.18
N ILE A 47 9.19 -15.27 -7.35
CA ILE A 47 7.81 -14.82 -7.47
C ILE A 47 6.85 -15.85 -6.86
N ILE A 48 5.59 -15.46 -6.62
CA ILE A 48 4.58 -16.36 -6.04
C ILE A 48 4.48 -17.66 -6.83
N ARG A 49 4.48 -17.58 -8.17
CA ARG A 49 4.41 -18.74 -9.04
C ARG A 49 5.57 -19.73 -8.81
N ASP A 50 6.79 -19.24 -8.64
CA ASP A 50 7.96 -20.09 -8.40
C ASP A 50 7.81 -20.90 -7.10
N GLY A 51 7.29 -20.27 -6.04
CA GLY A 51 7.01 -20.95 -4.77
C GLY A 51 5.91 -22.00 -4.91
N LEU A 52 4.84 -21.70 -5.66
CA LEU A 52 3.77 -22.64 -5.93
C LEU A 52 4.26 -23.83 -6.77
N ASP A 53 5.10 -23.59 -7.77
CA ASP A 53 5.71 -24.66 -8.59
C ASP A 53 6.56 -25.59 -7.73
N ARG A 54 7.42 -25.06 -6.85
CA ARG A 54 8.22 -25.88 -5.93
C ARG A 54 7.36 -26.71 -4.96
N LEU A 55 6.26 -26.16 -4.44
CA LEU A 55 5.32 -26.92 -3.60
C LEU A 55 4.64 -28.04 -4.41
N ARG A 56 4.20 -27.77 -5.63
CA ARG A 56 3.58 -28.74 -6.52
C ARG A 56 4.56 -29.86 -6.92
N GLU A 57 5.80 -29.54 -7.24
CA GLU A 57 6.85 -30.49 -7.56
C GLU A 57 7.16 -31.43 -6.40
N GLN A 58 6.98 -30.98 -5.16
CA GLN A 58 7.06 -31.79 -3.94
C GLN A 58 5.79 -32.62 -3.69
N GLY A 59 4.79 -32.55 -4.57
CA GLY A 59 3.57 -33.36 -4.53
C GLY A 59 2.38 -32.66 -3.83
N ALA A 60 2.39 -31.35 -3.65
CA ALA A 60 1.24 -30.65 -3.11
C ALA A 60 0.10 -30.58 -4.14
N THR A 61 -1.06 -31.11 -3.77
CA THR A 61 -2.33 -31.01 -4.53
C THR A 61 -3.29 -30.00 -3.90
N ARG A 62 -3.04 -29.62 -2.65
CA ARG A 62 -3.75 -28.58 -1.91
C ARG A 62 -2.74 -27.69 -1.18
N ILE A 63 -2.86 -26.39 -1.37
CA ILE A 63 -1.94 -25.39 -0.81
C ILE A 63 -2.79 -24.36 -0.05
N GLN A 64 -2.43 -24.10 1.21
CA GLN A 64 -2.91 -22.95 1.95
C GLN A 64 -2.00 -21.75 1.64
N ALA A 65 -2.59 -20.62 1.29
CA ALA A 65 -1.84 -19.41 0.96
C ALA A 65 -2.19 -18.26 1.93
N LEU A 66 -1.17 -17.58 2.43
CA LEU A 66 -1.33 -16.45 3.35
C LEU A 66 -0.66 -15.19 2.79
N PRO A 67 -1.34 -14.04 2.83
CA PRO A 67 -0.71 -12.77 2.49
C PRO A 67 0.22 -12.30 3.61
N GLY A 68 1.45 -12.00 3.29
CA GLY A 68 2.43 -11.37 4.19
C GLY A 68 2.17 -9.87 4.34
N MET A 69 0.95 -9.50 4.76
CA MET A 69 0.47 -8.11 4.80
C MET A 69 -0.24 -7.81 6.11
N LEU A 70 -0.09 -6.56 6.57
CA LEU A 70 -0.75 -6.09 7.80
C LEU A 70 -2.24 -5.91 7.60
N PHE A 71 -2.64 -5.19 6.55
CA PHE A 71 -4.02 -4.90 6.21
C PHE A 71 -4.27 -5.17 4.74
N ALA A 72 -5.47 -5.66 4.44
CA ALA A 72 -5.87 -5.93 3.09
C ALA A 72 -6.23 -4.63 2.35
N ALA A 73 -5.56 -4.42 1.24
CA ALA A 73 -5.85 -3.42 0.21
C ALA A 73 -5.74 -4.09 -1.16
N GLY A 74 -5.61 -3.36 -2.24
CA GLY A 74 -5.63 -3.88 -3.61
C GLY A 74 -4.82 -5.17 -3.81
N HIS A 75 -3.56 -5.20 -3.37
CA HIS A 75 -2.72 -6.38 -3.54
C HIS A 75 -3.24 -7.64 -2.83
N ALA A 76 -3.72 -7.52 -1.59
CA ALA A 76 -4.26 -8.66 -0.85
C ALA A 76 -5.68 -9.02 -1.31
N LYS A 77 -6.48 -8.03 -1.72
CA LYS A 77 -7.87 -8.22 -2.14
C LYS A 77 -8.01 -8.68 -3.59
N ASN A 78 -7.06 -8.32 -4.47
CA ASN A 78 -7.15 -8.53 -5.92
C ASN A 78 -5.94 -9.25 -6.51
N ASP A 79 -4.74 -8.70 -6.36
CA ASP A 79 -3.60 -9.12 -7.15
C ASP A 79 -3.11 -10.53 -6.74
N ILE A 80 -2.92 -10.77 -5.45
CA ILE A 80 -2.56 -12.10 -4.95
C ILE A 80 -3.64 -13.14 -5.28
N PRO A 81 -4.95 -12.90 -4.99
CA PRO A 81 -6.01 -13.81 -5.40
C PRO A 81 -6.01 -14.12 -6.90
N SER A 82 -5.72 -13.14 -7.75
CA SER A 82 -5.59 -13.34 -9.19
C SER A 82 -4.49 -14.32 -9.56
N VAL A 83 -3.29 -14.14 -8.98
CA VAL A 83 -2.16 -15.07 -9.20
C VAL A 83 -2.56 -16.47 -8.78
N LEU A 84 -3.11 -16.63 -7.57
CA LEU A 84 -3.48 -17.90 -7.00
C LEU A 84 -4.59 -18.62 -7.81
N ASN A 85 -5.64 -17.89 -8.16
CA ASN A 85 -6.76 -18.41 -8.94
C ASN A 85 -6.33 -18.83 -10.36
N THR A 86 -5.50 -18.01 -11.02
CA THR A 86 -4.94 -18.32 -12.34
C THR A 86 -4.07 -19.56 -12.28
N TYR A 87 -3.21 -19.67 -11.28
CA TYR A 87 -2.36 -20.84 -11.08
C TYR A 87 -3.18 -22.12 -10.82
N ALA A 88 -4.18 -22.03 -9.94
CA ALA A 88 -5.09 -23.15 -9.65
C ALA A 88 -5.82 -23.63 -10.91
N ALA A 89 -6.34 -22.70 -11.72
CA ALA A 89 -7.01 -23.03 -12.98
C ALA A 89 -6.08 -23.70 -14.01
N GLN A 90 -4.81 -23.28 -14.08
CA GLN A 90 -3.84 -23.83 -15.01
C GLN A 90 -3.30 -25.22 -14.61
N THR A 91 -3.21 -25.49 -13.30
CA THR A 91 -2.50 -26.67 -12.79
C THR A 91 -3.39 -27.71 -12.14
N GLY A 92 -4.65 -27.36 -11.82
CA GLY A 92 -5.57 -28.23 -11.08
C GLY A 92 -5.28 -28.33 -9.58
N VAL A 93 -4.28 -27.60 -9.06
CA VAL A 93 -3.99 -27.53 -7.61
C VAL A 93 -5.09 -26.73 -6.92
N THR A 94 -5.60 -27.24 -5.80
CA THR A 94 -6.54 -26.51 -4.96
C THR A 94 -5.77 -25.51 -4.10
N ILE A 95 -6.12 -24.22 -4.16
CA ILE A 95 -5.52 -23.18 -3.33
C ILE A 95 -6.59 -22.53 -2.46
N GLU A 96 -6.34 -22.48 -1.15
CA GLU A 96 -7.18 -21.79 -0.18
C GLU A 96 -6.42 -20.58 0.36
N TYR A 97 -7.01 -19.42 0.15
CA TYR A 97 -6.36 -18.15 0.50
C TYR A 97 -6.95 -17.59 1.79
N GLY A 98 -6.11 -17.44 2.80
CA GLY A 98 -6.47 -16.86 4.09
C GLY A 98 -6.42 -15.34 4.09
N ARG A 99 -6.94 -14.74 5.17
CA ARG A 99 -6.90 -13.29 5.36
C ARG A 99 -5.52 -12.80 5.79
N GLU A 100 -5.34 -11.50 5.69
CA GLU A 100 -4.18 -10.76 6.19
C GLU A 100 -4.03 -10.88 7.72
N LEU A 101 -2.93 -10.35 8.28
CA LEU A 101 -2.70 -10.33 9.73
C LEU A 101 -3.80 -9.56 10.47
N GLY A 102 -4.23 -8.43 9.91
CA GLY A 102 -5.38 -7.66 10.39
C GLY A 102 -5.17 -7.02 11.76
N ILE A 103 -6.29 -6.68 12.39
CA ILE A 103 -6.32 -6.24 13.77
C ILE A 103 -6.47 -7.49 14.66
N ASP A 104 -5.38 -7.86 15.29
CA ASP A 104 -5.28 -9.04 16.14
C ASP A 104 -4.65 -8.65 17.49
N PRO A 105 -5.10 -9.22 18.62
CA PRO A 105 -4.50 -8.94 19.91
C PRO A 105 -2.99 -9.19 19.96
N LYS A 106 -2.49 -10.21 19.26
CA LYS A 106 -1.05 -10.51 19.18
C LYS A 106 -0.31 -9.41 18.42
N MET A 107 -0.89 -8.90 17.33
CA MET A 107 -0.32 -7.80 16.54
C MET A 107 -0.26 -6.50 17.33
N VAL A 108 -1.32 -6.18 18.10
CA VAL A 108 -1.35 -5.01 18.98
C VAL A 108 -0.32 -5.15 20.12
N ARG A 109 -0.18 -6.35 20.68
CA ARG A 109 0.85 -6.63 21.70
C ARG A 109 2.26 -6.48 21.14
N ALA A 110 2.56 -7.05 19.99
CA ALA A 110 3.85 -6.91 19.33
C ALA A 110 4.20 -5.42 19.09
N ALA A 111 3.25 -4.64 18.61
CA ALA A 111 3.40 -3.19 18.46
C ALA A 111 3.66 -2.50 19.79
N GLY A 112 2.90 -2.84 20.84
CA GLY A 112 3.08 -2.32 22.18
C GLY A 112 4.47 -2.66 22.78
N GLU A 113 4.99 -3.86 22.50
CA GLU A 113 6.33 -4.26 22.92
C GLU A 113 7.41 -3.43 22.22
N ARG A 114 7.31 -3.20 20.91
CA ARG A 114 8.22 -2.32 20.15
C ARG A 114 8.23 -0.88 20.68
N ILE A 115 7.07 -0.37 21.01
CA ILE A 115 6.93 0.98 21.59
C ILE A 115 7.59 1.01 22.99
N ARG A 116 7.32 0.03 23.84
CA ARG A 116 7.95 -0.05 25.18
C ARG A 116 9.46 -0.22 25.11
N GLU A 117 9.97 -1.00 24.16
CA GLU A 117 11.42 -1.13 23.91
C GLU A 117 12.03 0.24 23.63
N CYS A 118 11.41 1.02 22.74
CA CYS A 118 11.85 2.38 22.43
C CYS A 118 11.80 3.30 23.66
N LEU A 119 10.72 3.28 24.41
CA LEU A 119 10.57 4.09 25.62
C LEU A 119 11.62 3.75 26.67
N ARG A 120 11.85 2.45 26.95
CA ARG A 120 12.87 1.98 27.89
C ARG A 120 14.28 2.40 27.48
N ALA A 121 14.61 2.27 26.20
CA ALA A 121 15.90 2.71 25.65
C ALA A 121 16.13 4.21 25.81
N ASN A 122 15.06 4.99 26.03
CA ASN A 122 15.08 6.43 26.25
C ASN A 122 14.71 6.82 27.71
N GLY A 123 14.93 5.92 28.66
CA GLY A 123 14.89 6.21 30.09
C GLY A 123 13.52 6.09 30.77
N TRP A 124 12.46 5.68 30.05
CA TRP A 124 11.16 5.38 30.65
C TRP A 124 11.21 4.04 31.40
N ARG A 125 10.54 3.97 32.54
CA ARG A 125 10.39 2.76 33.33
C ARG A 125 8.95 2.24 33.27
N ASP A 126 8.80 0.93 33.31
CA ASP A 126 7.47 0.30 33.29
C ASP A 126 6.61 0.82 34.46
N GLY A 127 5.41 1.27 34.10
CA GLY A 127 4.46 1.84 35.05
C GLY A 127 4.55 3.37 35.22
N GLU A 128 5.58 4.03 34.69
CA GLU A 128 5.59 5.50 34.67
C GLU A 128 4.50 6.04 33.76
N PRO A 129 3.79 7.13 34.16
CA PRO A 129 2.75 7.73 33.32
C PRO A 129 3.30 8.26 31.99
N LEU A 130 2.52 8.12 30.93
CA LEU A 130 2.83 8.62 29.58
C LEU A 130 1.90 9.80 29.18
N HIS A 131 1.30 10.48 30.13
CA HIS A 131 0.31 11.54 29.89
C HIS A 131 0.90 12.78 29.23
N ASP A 132 2.20 13.00 29.32
CA ASP A 132 2.95 14.07 28.65
C ASP A 132 3.56 13.63 27.30
N THR A 133 3.27 12.41 26.92
CA THR A 133 3.81 11.77 25.71
C THR A 133 2.68 11.48 24.71
N MET A 134 2.92 11.77 23.45
CA MET A 134 2.01 11.50 22.35
C MET A 134 2.53 10.32 21.54
N LEU A 135 1.61 9.51 21.02
CA LEU A 135 1.91 8.43 20.07
C LEU A 135 1.49 8.84 18.65
N VAL A 136 2.40 8.74 17.70
CA VAL A 136 2.07 8.86 16.26
C VAL A 136 2.34 7.51 15.59
N VAL A 137 1.28 6.82 15.18
CA VAL A 137 1.38 5.58 14.43
C VAL A 137 1.40 5.89 12.94
N VAL A 138 2.45 5.44 12.26
CA VAL A 138 2.61 5.70 10.83
C VAL A 138 2.32 4.45 10.03
N GLY A 139 1.23 4.48 9.24
CA GLY A 139 0.89 3.45 8.26
C GLY A 139 1.58 3.66 6.91
N ARG A 140 1.52 2.63 6.05
CA ARG A 140 1.97 2.75 4.66
C ARG A 140 1.12 3.78 3.89
N GLY A 141 -0.18 3.76 4.13
CA GLY A 141 -1.18 4.41 3.31
C GLY A 141 -1.62 3.55 2.12
N ALA A 142 -2.88 3.61 1.81
CA ALA A 142 -3.51 2.88 0.72
C ALA A 142 -4.60 3.74 0.06
N SER A 143 -4.99 3.38 -1.18
CA SER A 143 -6.21 3.88 -1.81
C SER A 143 -7.47 3.29 -1.19
N ASP A 144 -7.32 2.25 -0.40
CA ASP A 144 -8.41 1.57 0.30
C ASP A 144 -8.65 2.19 1.68
N PRO A 145 -9.81 2.84 1.91
CA PRO A 145 -10.12 3.48 3.20
C PRO A 145 -10.26 2.46 4.33
N ASP A 146 -10.61 1.19 4.06
CA ASP A 146 -10.66 0.13 5.05
C ASP A 146 -9.26 -0.13 5.64
N ALA A 147 -8.24 -0.26 4.79
CA ALA A 147 -6.86 -0.42 5.24
C ALA A 147 -6.36 0.79 6.06
N ASN A 148 -6.71 2.02 5.65
CA ASN A 148 -6.34 3.23 6.36
C ASN A 148 -7.05 3.34 7.73
N SER A 149 -8.34 2.98 7.80
CA SER A 149 -9.11 2.99 9.05
C SER A 149 -8.59 1.96 10.05
N ASN A 150 -8.04 0.84 9.57
CA ASN A 150 -7.40 -0.15 10.44
C ASN A 150 -6.14 0.38 11.13
N VAL A 151 -5.36 1.25 10.46
CA VAL A 151 -4.23 1.95 11.12
C VAL A 151 -4.73 2.84 12.26
N ALA A 152 -5.80 3.60 12.04
CA ALA A 152 -6.40 4.45 13.07
C ALA A 152 -6.94 3.62 14.25
N LYS A 153 -7.54 2.46 13.98
CA LYS A 153 -8.00 1.54 15.02
C LYS A 153 -6.85 0.97 15.85
N VAL A 154 -5.76 0.54 15.22
CA VAL A 154 -4.55 0.08 15.94
C VAL A 154 -3.95 1.20 16.77
N MET A 155 -3.85 2.42 16.22
CA MET A 155 -3.37 3.60 16.95
C MET A 155 -4.21 3.82 18.21
N ARG A 156 -5.53 3.81 18.10
CA ARG A 156 -6.44 4.00 19.22
C ARG A 156 -6.22 2.94 20.33
N MET A 157 -6.10 1.66 19.95
CA MET A 157 -5.87 0.57 20.89
C MET A 157 -4.50 0.69 21.59
N LEU A 158 -3.47 1.12 20.87
CA LEU A 158 -2.13 1.33 21.43
C LEU A 158 -2.11 2.55 22.37
N TRP A 159 -2.69 3.66 21.95
CA TRP A 159 -2.78 4.88 22.73
C TRP A 159 -3.47 4.62 24.07
N GLU A 160 -4.68 4.07 24.05
CA GLU A 160 -5.44 3.78 25.28
C GLU A 160 -4.77 2.68 26.12
N GLY A 161 -4.31 1.61 25.48
CA GLY A 161 -3.72 0.45 26.16
C GLY A 161 -2.38 0.73 26.81
N LEU A 162 -1.60 1.70 26.31
CA LEU A 162 -0.32 2.10 26.89
C LEU A 162 -0.41 3.35 27.79
N GLY A 163 -1.54 4.05 27.78
CA GLY A 163 -1.78 5.22 28.60
C GLY A 163 -1.08 6.49 28.14
N PHE A 164 -0.87 6.66 26.83
CA PHE A 164 -0.37 7.90 26.26
C PHE A 164 -1.36 9.05 26.50
N GLY A 165 -0.87 10.30 26.53
CA GLY A 165 -1.74 11.47 26.66
C GLY A 165 -2.60 11.70 25.42
N TRP A 166 -2.09 11.36 24.23
CA TRP A 166 -2.79 11.48 22.96
C TRP A 166 -2.23 10.52 21.91
N GLY A 167 -3.00 10.30 20.85
CA GLY A 167 -2.57 9.48 19.71
C GLY A 167 -3.07 10.04 18.38
N GLU A 168 -2.21 10.01 17.36
CA GLU A 168 -2.52 10.39 15.99
C GLU A 168 -2.00 9.38 14.99
N THR A 169 -2.53 9.43 13.77
CA THR A 169 -2.04 8.65 12.63
C THR A 169 -1.42 9.55 11.57
N ALA A 170 -0.36 9.02 10.94
CA ALA A 170 0.18 9.57 9.71
C ALA A 170 0.48 8.44 8.72
N TYR A 171 0.79 8.78 7.48
CA TYR A 171 1.02 7.81 6.42
C TYR A 171 2.29 8.14 5.63
N SER A 172 3.00 7.11 5.21
CA SER A 172 4.24 7.27 4.44
C SER A 172 3.99 7.66 2.97
N GLY A 173 2.75 7.55 2.49
CA GLY A 173 2.33 7.91 1.14
C GLY A 173 0.87 7.56 0.87
N VAL A 174 0.40 7.83 -0.34
CA VAL A 174 -0.90 7.46 -0.90
C VAL A 174 -2.08 8.20 -0.25
N THR A 175 -2.13 8.31 1.07
CA THR A 175 -3.21 8.98 1.82
C THR A 175 -2.65 9.98 2.84
N PHE A 176 -3.51 10.76 3.48
CA PHE A 176 -3.16 11.86 4.38
C PHE A 176 -3.62 11.60 5.81
N PRO A 177 -2.95 12.28 6.78
CA PRO A 177 -1.79 13.18 6.64
C PRO A 177 -0.51 12.40 6.34
N LEU A 178 0.38 13.00 5.51
CA LEU A 178 1.74 12.47 5.35
C LEU A 178 2.56 12.68 6.62
N VAL A 179 3.70 11.97 6.74
CA VAL A 179 4.52 11.95 7.96
C VAL A 179 4.92 13.34 8.42
N GLU A 180 5.55 14.14 7.55
CA GLU A 180 6.04 15.47 7.92
C GLU A 180 4.90 16.42 8.33
N PRO A 181 3.84 16.65 7.51
CA PRO A 181 2.70 17.45 7.93
C PRO A 181 1.98 16.92 9.17
N GLY A 182 1.88 15.60 9.32
CA GLY A 182 1.28 14.98 10.49
C GLY A 182 2.08 15.26 11.78
N LEU A 183 3.40 15.19 11.72
CA LEU A 183 4.28 15.49 12.84
C LEU A 183 4.31 17.01 13.15
N GLU A 184 4.27 17.88 12.14
CA GLU A 184 4.10 19.33 12.34
C GLU A 184 2.77 19.66 13.02
N HIS A 185 1.69 18.96 12.68
CA HIS A 185 0.43 19.09 13.39
C HIS A 185 0.54 18.61 14.84
N ALA A 186 1.14 17.44 15.06
CA ALA A 186 1.36 16.84 16.36
C ALA A 186 2.19 17.75 17.28
N SER A 187 3.18 18.46 16.74
CA SER A 187 4.05 19.38 17.51
C SER A 187 3.27 20.55 18.13
N ARG A 188 2.12 20.93 17.54
CA ARG A 188 1.27 22.03 18.05
C ARG A 188 0.38 21.63 19.22
N LEU A 189 0.29 20.33 19.54
CA LEU A 189 -0.57 19.82 20.60
C LEU A 189 0.05 19.92 22.01
N GLY A 190 1.30 20.41 22.11
CA GLY A 190 1.93 20.76 23.38
C GLY A 190 2.49 19.59 24.20
N TYR A 191 2.68 18.41 23.58
CA TYR A 191 3.32 17.28 24.24
C TYR A 191 4.84 17.43 24.25
N ARG A 192 5.47 17.09 25.36
CA ARG A 192 6.93 17.18 25.51
C ARG A 192 7.67 16.11 24.75
N ARG A 193 7.01 14.98 24.51
CA ARG A 193 7.59 13.82 23.86
C ARG A 193 6.61 13.24 22.85
N ILE A 194 7.11 12.89 21.66
CA ILE A 194 6.34 12.26 20.61
C ILE A 194 7.04 10.97 20.21
N VAL A 195 6.36 9.84 20.37
CA VAL A 195 6.83 8.54 19.90
C VAL A 195 6.28 8.30 18.49
N VAL A 196 7.17 8.18 17.51
CA VAL A 196 6.83 7.86 16.12
C VAL A 196 7.04 6.38 15.92
N PHE A 197 5.97 5.66 15.64
CA PHE A 197 5.96 4.21 15.47
C PHE A 197 5.54 3.81 14.04
N PRO A 198 6.48 3.33 13.20
CA PRO A 198 6.14 2.76 11.90
C PRO A 198 5.43 1.42 12.08
N TYR A 199 4.14 1.37 11.72
CA TYR A 199 3.38 0.10 11.71
C TYR A 199 3.63 -0.63 10.39
N PHE A 200 4.80 -1.28 10.33
CA PHE A 200 5.34 -2.00 9.17
C PHE A 200 5.86 -3.37 9.59
N LEU A 201 5.76 -4.35 8.69
CA LEU A 201 6.35 -5.67 8.93
C LEU A 201 7.86 -5.67 8.76
N PHE A 202 8.37 -4.96 7.76
CA PHE A 202 9.76 -5.04 7.35
C PHE A 202 10.36 -3.66 7.16
N THR A 203 11.70 -3.61 7.19
CA THR A 203 12.46 -2.43 6.79
C THR A 203 12.19 -2.04 5.34
N GLY A 204 12.73 -0.94 4.91
CA GLY A 204 12.66 -0.48 3.53
C GLY A 204 12.76 1.03 3.39
N VAL A 205 12.68 1.48 2.15
CA VAL A 205 12.75 2.91 1.81
C VAL A 205 11.71 3.73 2.58
N LEU A 206 10.49 3.19 2.75
CA LEU A 206 9.42 3.92 3.45
C LEU A 206 9.71 4.10 4.93
N VAL A 207 10.21 3.06 5.61
CA VAL A 207 10.57 3.14 7.05
C VAL A 207 11.71 4.12 7.26
N ARG A 208 12.75 4.08 6.41
CA ARG A 208 13.85 5.06 6.47
C ARG A 208 13.35 6.48 6.26
N ARG A 209 12.48 6.70 5.28
CA ARG A 209 11.87 8.02 5.02
C ARG A 209 11.04 8.51 6.21
N ILE A 210 10.30 7.63 6.91
CA ILE A 210 9.59 8.01 8.13
C ILE A 210 10.57 8.56 9.16
N TYR A 211 11.71 7.90 9.37
CA TYR A 211 12.71 8.36 10.33
C TYR A 211 13.39 9.65 9.88
N GLU A 212 13.70 9.81 8.59
CA GLU A 212 14.23 11.04 8.01
C GLU A 212 13.28 12.23 8.21
N HIS A 213 12.00 12.07 7.89
CA HIS A 213 11.00 13.10 8.13
C HIS A 213 10.82 13.42 9.62
N THR A 214 10.95 12.41 10.48
CA THR A 214 10.93 12.63 11.94
C THR A 214 12.12 13.50 12.36
N ASP A 215 13.33 13.23 11.86
CA ASP A 215 14.52 14.02 12.16
C ASP A 215 14.41 15.47 11.64
N ILE A 216 13.82 15.66 10.46
CA ILE A 216 13.56 16.99 9.88
C ILE A 216 12.63 17.80 10.79
N VAL A 217 11.52 17.21 11.24
CA VAL A 217 10.58 17.92 12.14
C VAL A 217 11.19 18.12 13.51
N ALA A 218 11.90 17.13 14.06
CA ALA A 218 12.60 17.27 15.34
C ALA A 218 13.61 18.44 15.35
N ALA A 219 14.32 18.67 14.23
CA ALA A 219 15.24 19.80 14.11
C ALA A 219 14.52 21.17 14.14
N ARG A 220 13.24 21.24 13.74
CA ARG A 220 12.43 22.47 13.79
C ARG A 220 11.81 22.71 15.18
N HIS A 221 11.67 21.64 15.99
CA HIS A 221 11.02 21.67 17.30
C HIS A 221 11.97 21.10 18.39
N PRO A 222 13.09 21.78 18.68
CA PRO A 222 14.09 21.30 19.64
C PRO A 222 13.57 21.19 21.08
N GLU A 223 12.45 21.80 21.41
CA GLU A 223 11.75 21.70 22.68
C GLU A 223 10.99 20.38 22.85
N ILE A 224 10.76 19.64 21.78
CA ILE A 224 10.04 18.36 21.78
C ILE A 224 11.02 17.20 21.59
N THR A 225 10.92 16.19 22.42
CA THR A 225 11.70 14.95 22.24
C THR A 225 10.97 14.00 21.31
N PHE A 226 11.49 13.80 20.10
CA PHE A 226 11.00 12.78 19.17
C PHE A 226 11.73 11.46 19.39
N LEU A 227 10.96 10.39 19.61
CA LEU A 227 11.48 9.02 19.75
C LEU A 227 11.04 8.18 18.54
N LYS A 228 11.98 7.51 17.90
CA LYS A 228 11.73 6.64 16.75
C LYS A 228 11.67 5.20 17.21
N ALA A 229 10.48 4.65 17.35
CA ALA A 229 10.29 3.23 17.66
C ALA A 229 10.62 2.35 16.46
N SER A 230 11.11 1.14 16.71
CA SER A 230 11.32 0.14 15.67
C SER A 230 9.97 -0.38 15.14
N TYR A 231 9.95 -0.81 13.87
CA TYR A 231 8.81 -1.49 13.26
C TYR A 231 8.64 -2.93 13.83
N LEU A 232 7.58 -3.63 13.40
CA LEU A 232 7.21 -4.96 13.92
C LEU A 232 8.32 -6.01 13.70
N GLY A 233 8.84 -6.10 12.49
CA GLY A 233 9.80 -7.15 12.10
C GLY A 233 9.20 -8.55 12.22
N ALA A 234 10.06 -9.55 12.23
CA ALA A 234 9.68 -10.93 12.49
C ALA A 234 9.56 -11.20 14.00
N HIS A 235 8.75 -10.38 14.70
CA HIS A 235 8.43 -10.56 16.12
C HIS A 235 7.70 -11.90 16.33
N ASP A 236 7.93 -12.58 17.43
CA ASP A 236 7.34 -13.91 17.67
C ASP A 236 5.81 -13.88 17.63
N LEU A 237 5.17 -12.84 18.17
CA LEU A 237 3.73 -12.68 18.10
C LEU A 237 3.21 -12.43 16.65
N VAL A 238 4.03 -11.87 15.76
CA VAL A 238 3.72 -11.77 14.33
C VAL A 238 3.72 -13.17 13.69
N VAL A 239 4.74 -13.99 14.00
CA VAL A 239 4.82 -15.39 13.55
C VAL A 239 3.62 -16.19 14.05
N GLU A 240 3.28 -16.05 15.36
CA GLU A 240 2.10 -16.71 15.94
C GLU A 240 0.79 -16.29 15.25
N THR A 241 0.68 -15.02 14.85
CA THR A 241 -0.51 -14.56 14.10
C THR A 241 -0.62 -15.26 12.75
N PHE A 242 0.48 -15.50 12.03
CA PHE A 242 0.45 -16.31 10.80
C PHE A 242 -0.01 -17.75 11.07
N VAL A 243 0.41 -18.35 12.18
CA VAL A 243 -0.05 -19.69 12.57
C VAL A 243 -1.57 -19.69 12.81
N ASP A 244 -2.10 -18.67 13.49
CA ASP A 244 -3.55 -18.53 13.67
C ASP A 244 -4.27 -18.37 12.32
N ARG A 245 -3.74 -17.55 11.38
CA ARG A 245 -4.31 -17.38 10.05
C ARG A 245 -4.36 -18.70 9.26
N LEU A 246 -3.34 -19.53 9.42
CA LEU A 246 -3.34 -20.86 8.84
C LEU A 246 -4.41 -21.76 9.48
N ALA A 247 -4.55 -21.75 10.81
CA ALA A 247 -5.58 -22.51 11.52
C ALA A 247 -6.99 -22.07 11.08
N GLU A 248 -7.23 -20.76 10.93
CA GLU A 248 -8.50 -20.20 10.43
C GLU A 248 -8.89 -20.76 9.06
N ILE A 249 -7.94 -20.98 8.13
CA ILE A 249 -8.22 -21.61 6.84
C ILE A 249 -8.68 -23.05 7.04
N ILE A 250 -7.98 -23.82 7.88
CA ILE A 250 -8.23 -25.25 8.11
C ILE A 250 -9.60 -25.43 8.78
N GLU A 251 -9.97 -24.57 9.71
CA GLU A 251 -11.22 -24.59 10.43
C GLU A 251 -12.40 -24.02 9.62
N GLY A 252 -12.12 -23.44 8.45
CA GLY A 252 -13.11 -22.80 7.58
C GLY A 252 -13.60 -21.44 8.10
N THR A 253 -12.84 -20.82 9.01
CA THR A 253 -13.09 -19.48 9.53
C THR A 253 -12.09 -18.47 8.92
N GLY A 254 -12.52 -17.25 8.65
CA GLY A 254 -11.62 -16.18 8.18
C GLY A 254 -11.00 -16.36 6.79
N ASN A 255 -11.48 -17.28 5.98
CA ASN A 255 -11.00 -17.48 4.60
C ASN A 255 -11.24 -16.23 3.74
N MET A 256 -10.20 -15.79 3.07
CA MET A 256 -10.31 -14.76 2.03
C MET A 256 -10.25 -15.41 0.63
N ASN A 257 -11.26 -16.21 0.28
CA ASN A 257 -11.47 -16.61 -1.11
C ASN A 257 -12.06 -15.45 -1.88
N CYS A 258 -11.21 -14.48 -2.19
CA CYS A 258 -11.65 -13.27 -2.88
C CYS A 258 -12.03 -13.60 -4.32
N GLN A 259 -13.27 -13.30 -4.68
CA GLN A 259 -13.78 -13.37 -6.04
C GLN A 259 -13.56 -12.05 -6.80
N MET A 260 -12.61 -11.24 -6.36
CA MET A 260 -12.22 -9.98 -7.00
C MET A 260 -13.39 -9.00 -7.17
N CYS A 261 -14.06 -8.73 -6.06
CA CYS A 261 -15.25 -7.88 -6.04
C CYS A 261 -14.89 -6.43 -5.64
N LYS A 262 -15.27 -5.47 -6.46
CA LYS A 262 -14.95 -4.04 -6.27
C LYS A 262 -15.45 -3.44 -4.96
N TYR A 263 -16.52 -3.97 -4.36
CA TYR A 263 -17.06 -3.43 -3.11
C TYR A 263 -16.04 -3.39 -1.96
N ARG A 264 -14.96 -4.17 -2.03
CA ARG A 264 -13.90 -4.19 -1.01
C ARG A 264 -12.93 -3.04 -1.08
N GLU A 265 -12.89 -2.31 -2.19
CA GLU A 265 -11.98 -1.19 -2.35
C GLU A 265 -12.57 0.09 -1.76
N GLN A 266 -13.65 0.56 -2.33
CA GLN A 266 -14.26 1.82 -1.95
C GLN A 266 -15.76 1.80 -2.26
N VAL A 267 -16.60 1.97 -1.25
CA VAL A 267 -18.06 1.90 -1.39
C VAL A 267 -18.67 3.29 -1.66
N LEU A 268 -18.27 4.29 -0.85
CA LEU A 268 -18.82 5.63 -0.96
C LEU A 268 -18.39 6.32 -2.28
N GLY A 269 -19.35 6.71 -3.08
CA GLY A 269 -19.14 7.29 -4.40
C GLY A 269 -19.01 6.25 -5.53
N PHE A 270 -19.11 4.96 -5.21
CA PHE A 270 -19.03 3.84 -6.15
C PHE A 270 -20.14 2.81 -5.90
N GLU A 271 -21.26 3.25 -5.35
CA GLU A 271 -22.37 2.37 -4.95
C GLU A 271 -22.90 1.53 -6.11
N ALA A 272 -22.87 2.06 -7.33
CA ALA A 272 -23.28 1.35 -8.52
C ALA A 272 -22.32 0.21 -8.92
N GLU A 273 -21.08 0.23 -8.40
CA GLU A 273 -20.05 -0.75 -8.69
C GLU A 273 -19.95 -1.86 -7.63
N VAL A 274 -20.69 -1.70 -6.53
CA VAL A 274 -20.71 -2.71 -5.44
C VAL A 274 -21.17 -4.06 -5.97
N GLY A 275 -20.35 -5.08 -5.76
CA GLY A 275 -20.62 -6.45 -6.22
C GLY A 275 -20.25 -6.75 -7.68
N LEU A 276 -19.84 -5.76 -8.45
CA LEU A 276 -19.32 -6.01 -9.80
C LEU A 276 -17.95 -6.71 -9.73
N ALA A 277 -17.67 -7.52 -10.74
CA ALA A 277 -16.33 -8.11 -10.89
C ALA A 277 -15.30 -6.99 -11.10
N GLN A 278 -14.18 -7.08 -10.40
CA GLN A 278 -13.11 -6.14 -10.57
C GLN A 278 -12.33 -6.45 -11.84
N GLU A 279 -12.14 -5.44 -12.69
CA GLU A 279 -11.21 -5.54 -13.79
C GLU A 279 -9.78 -5.60 -13.25
N SER A 280 -9.07 -6.59 -13.72
CA SER A 280 -7.73 -6.89 -13.24
C SER A 280 -6.69 -6.00 -13.91
N HIS A 281 -5.87 -5.32 -13.13
CA HIS A 281 -4.69 -4.57 -13.60
C HIS A 281 -3.41 -5.43 -13.51
N HIS A 282 -3.47 -6.64 -14.08
CA HIS A 282 -2.44 -7.66 -13.89
C HIS A 282 -1.16 -7.47 -14.70
N HIS A 283 -1.08 -6.47 -15.54
CA HIS A 283 0.10 -6.25 -16.39
C HIS A 283 1.39 -5.96 -15.59
N HIS A 284 1.28 -5.59 -14.33
CA HIS A 284 2.41 -5.43 -13.41
C HIS A 284 2.61 -6.62 -12.47
N VAL A 285 1.71 -7.63 -12.52
CA VAL A 285 1.78 -8.79 -11.64
C VAL A 285 2.54 -9.91 -12.32
N GLU A 286 3.63 -10.37 -11.67
CA GLU A 286 4.45 -11.46 -12.16
C GLU A 286 3.66 -12.76 -12.31
N GLY A 287 3.80 -13.40 -13.47
CA GLY A 287 3.19 -14.72 -13.76
C GLY A 287 1.75 -14.68 -14.28
N ILE A 288 1.10 -13.51 -14.39
CA ILE A 288 -0.23 -13.39 -15.01
C ILE A 288 -0.17 -12.60 -16.32
N GLY A 289 0.48 -11.46 -16.34
CA GLY A 289 0.48 -10.55 -17.50
C GLY A 289 1.65 -10.72 -18.46
N SER A 290 2.59 -11.62 -18.21
CA SER A 290 3.76 -11.82 -19.05
C SER A 290 4.00 -13.29 -19.38
N ALA A 291 4.84 -13.54 -20.41
CA ALA A 291 5.34 -14.87 -20.69
C ALA A 291 5.94 -15.49 -19.41
N ALA A 292 5.65 -16.77 -19.20
CA ALA A 292 6.06 -17.53 -18.01
C ALA A 292 7.58 -17.56 -17.75
N ASP A 293 8.38 -17.06 -18.71
CA ASP A 293 9.83 -17.19 -18.77
C ASP A 293 10.53 -15.83 -18.73
N CYS A 294 10.13 -14.90 -17.87
CA CYS A 294 10.89 -13.68 -17.71
C CYS A 294 12.20 -13.96 -16.95
N ALA A 295 13.23 -14.36 -17.71
CA ALA A 295 14.60 -14.55 -17.22
C ALA A 295 15.45 -13.27 -17.34
N LEU A 296 14.84 -12.09 -17.57
CA LEU A 296 15.53 -10.88 -17.99
C LEU A 296 16.21 -10.08 -16.86
N CYS A 297 15.96 -10.43 -15.60
CA CYS A 297 16.53 -9.69 -14.46
C CYS A 297 17.18 -10.64 -13.49
N ASP A 298 18.50 -10.56 -13.37
CA ASP A 298 19.25 -11.44 -12.46
C ASP A 298 19.09 -11.10 -10.97
N ASP A 299 18.64 -9.88 -10.61
CA ASP A 299 18.59 -9.44 -9.22
C ASP A 299 17.26 -8.88 -8.75
N VAL A 300 16.66 -7.91 -9.43
CA VAL A 300 15.41 -7.25 -9.00
C VAL A 300 14.57 -6.88 -10.21
N CYS A 301 13.39 -7.46 -10.32
CA CYS A 301 12.46 -7.08 -11.37
C CYS A 301 11.96 -5.65 -11.15
N THR A 302 12.25 -4.75 -12.08
CA THR A 302 11.78 -3.36 -12.06
C THR A 302 10.45 -3.19 -12.80
N GLY A 303 9.99 -4.20 -13.54
CA GLY A 303 8.82 -4.12 -14.41
C GLY A 303 9.02 -3.23 -15.65
N ALA A 304 10.17 -2.58 -15.81
CA ALA A 304 10.41 -1.64 -16.90
C ALA A 304 10.39 -2.29 -18.29
N CYS A 305 10.82 -3.58 -18.39
CA CYS A 305 10.78 -4.34 -19.63
C CYS A 305 9.35 -4.62 -20.13
N ARG A 306 8.35 -4.64 -19.26
CA ARG A 306 6.97 -4.96 -19.60
C ARG A 306 6.20 -3.83 -20.23
N ALA A 307 6.47 -2.60 -19.82
CA ALA A 307 5.83 -1.43 -20.42
C ALA A 307 6.11 -1.38 -21.94
N ALA A 308 7.32 -1.77 -22.35
CA ALA A 308 7.72 -1.86 -23.76
C ALA A 308 7.08 -3.07 -24.47
N ASP A 309 7.02 -4.24 -23.81
CA ASP A 309 6.48 -5.47 -24.40
C ASP A 309 4.94 -5.45 -24.53
N VAL A 310 4.23 -4.88 -23.54
CA VAL A 310 2.78 -4.71 -23.59
C VAL A 310 2.42 -3.70 -24.68
N ALA A 311 3.12 -2.58 -24.77
CA ALA A 311 2.91 -1.59 -25.83
C ALA A 311 3.18 -2.18 -27.23
N ALA A 312 4.15 -3.10 -27.38
CA ALA A 312 4.48 -3.76 -28.62
C ALA A 312 3.45 -4.84 -29.02
N ARG A 313 2.85 -5.55 -28.05
CA ARG A 313 1.88 -6.65 -28.30
C ARG A 313 0.46 -6.15 -28.51
N GLU A 314 0.05 -5.09 -27.84
CA GLU A 314 -1.31 -4.56 -27.94
C GLU A 314 -1.52 -3.64 -29.14
N GLY A 315 -0.47 -3.25 -29.84
CA GLY A 315 -0.56 -2.42 -31.06
C GLY A 315 -1.29 -1.09 -30.83
N HIS A 316 -1.40 -0.64 -29.57
CA HIS A 316 -2.12 0.55 -29.23
C HIS A 316 -1.35 1.80 -29.63
N GLN A 317 -1.77 2.40 -30.72
CA GLN A 317 -1.46 3.79 -30.99
C GLN A 317 -2.24 4.66 -30.01
N HIS A 318 -1.57 5.18 -29.00
CA HIS A 318 -2.16 6.20 -28.14
C HIS A 318 -2.23 7.51 -28.92
N SER A 319 -3.40 7.91 -29.36
CA SER A 319 -3.66 9.26 -29.85
C SER A 319 -4.11 10.12 -28.66
N HIS A 320 -3.31 11.10 -28.31
CA HIS A 320 -3.72 12.15 -27.37
C HIS A 320 -4.30 13.32 -28.17
N ALA A 321 -5.60 13.58 -28.01
CA ALA A 321 -6.22 14.79 -28.51
C ALA A 321 -6.04 15.89 -27.47
N HIS A 322 -5.21 16.87 -27.76
CA HIS A 322 -5.18 18.13 -27.03
C HIS A 322 -6.23 19.08 -27.62
N GLY A 323 -6.90 19.84 -26.76
CA GLY A 323 -8.04 20.70 -27.11
C GLY A 323 -7.80 21.79 -28.17
N ASP A 324 -6.65 21.84 -28.82
CA ASP A 324 -6.24 22.87 -29.76
C ASP A 324 -6.10 22.36 -31.21
N GLY A 325 -6.76 21.25 -31.57
CA GLY A 325 -6.98 20.84 -32.97
C GLY A 325 -5.78 20.29 -33.75
N HIS A 326 -4.66 19.93 -33.06
CA HIS A 326 -3.53 19.28 -33.72
C HIS A 326 -3.33 17.84 -33.23
N ALA A 327 -3.46 16.89 -34.16
CA ALA A 327 -3.15 15.48 -33.88
C ALA A 327 -1.72 15.16 -34.34
N HIS A 328 -0.93 14.60 -33.44
CA HIS A 328 0.40 14.06 -33.75
C HIS A 328 0.45 12.56 -33.45
N SER A 329 0.90 11.78 -34.43
CA SER A 329 1.18 10.35 -34.25
C SER A 329 2.70 10.17 -34.05
N HIS A 330 3.09 9.48 -32.98
CA HIS A 330 4.48 9.10 -32.77
C HIS A 330 4.68 7.62 -33.09
N GLY A 331 5.38 7.35 -34.16
CA GLY A 331 5.92 6.03 -34.47
C GLY A 331 7.16 5.75 -33.62
N ALA A 332 7.35 4.48 -33.25
CA ALA A 332 8.48 4.02 -32.44
C ALA A 332 9.82 4.34 -33.15
N GLY A 333 10.53 5.33 -32.63
CA GLY A 333 11.89 5.65 -33.01
C GLY A 333 12.64 6.16 -31.77
N ALA A 334 13.70 5.45 -31.42
CA ALA A 334 14.55 5.78 -30.29
C ALA A 334 15.27 7.12 -30.50
N HIS A 335 15.02 8.09 -29.64
CA HIS A 335 15.87 9.26 -29.48
C HIS A 335 16.13 9.53 -28.01
N ALA A 336 17.39 9.44 -27.64
CA ALA A 336 17.94 9.97 -26.41
C ALA A 336 17.98 11.51 -26.52
N HIS A 337 17.44 12.19 -25.53
CA HIS A 337 17.63 13.63 -25.36
C HIS A 337 18.20 13.94 -23.99
N ASP A 338 19.44 14.43 -24.05
CA ASP A 338 20.11 15.20 -22.99
C ASP A 338 19.38 16.55 -22.81
N HIS A 339 18.98 16.87 -21.60
CA HIS A 339 18.48 18.19 -21.25
C HIS A 339 19.49 18.93 -20.36
N LEU A 340 20.19 19.87 -21.00
CA LEU A 340 20.91 20.97 -20.36
C LEU A 340 19.90 22.05 -19.96
N HIS A 341 19.95 22.48 -18.70
CA HIS A 341 19.20 23.61 -18.19
C HIS A 341 19.72 24.93 -18.73
N ASN A 342 18.83 25.78 -19.19
CA ASN A 342 19.08 27.20 -19.30
C ASN A 342 17.94 28.00 -18.65
N ALA A 343 18.34 28.82 -17.69
CA ALA A 343 17.47 29.75 -16.98
C ALA A 343 17.24 31.00 -17.85
N HIS A 344 16.01 31.44 -17.94
CA HIS A 344 15.69 32.81 -18.32
C HIS A 344 14.59 33.39 -17.42
N ASP A 345 14.97 34.42 -16.69
CA ASP A 345 14.11 35.37 -16.00
C ASP A 345 13.26 36.17 -17.00
N HIS A 346 11.99 36.29 -16.76
CA HIS A 346 11.19 37.43 -17.23
C HIS A 346 10.15 37.84 -16.19
N ASP A 347 10.41 39.01 -15.65
CA ASP A 347 9.56 39.86 -14.82
C ASP A 347 8.51 40.55 -15.72
N HIS A 348 7.21 40.42 -15.42
CA HIS A 348 6.17 41.35 -15.85
C HIS A 348 5.05 41.43 -14.82
N SER A 349 5.06 42.59 -14.14
CA SER A 349 3.98 43.15 -13.36
C SER A 349 2.88 43.71 -14.26
N HIS A 350 1.62 43.36 -14.02
CA HIS A 350 0.49 44.22 -14.37
C HIS A 350 -0.64 44.09 -13.35
N ASP A 351 -0.86 45.20 -12.65
CA ASP A 351 -2.08 45.54 -11.91
C ASP A 351 -3.25 45.76 -12.86
N HIS A 352 -4.42 45.19 -12.61
CA HIS A 352 -5.71 45.77 -12.93
C HIS A 352 -6.79 45.25 -11.99
N ALA A 353 -7.31 46.19 -11.18
CA ALA A 353 -8.55 46.06 -10.44
C ALA A 353 -9.76 46.37 -11.36
N HIS A 354 -10.80 45.55 -11.30
CA HIS A 354 -12.16 45.98 -11.63
C HIS A 354 -13.20 45.21 -10.81
N ASP A 355 -13.90 46.00 -9.98
CA ASP A 355 -15.21 45.70 -9.39
C ASP A 355 -16.28 45.58 -10.47
N HIS A 356 -17.17 44.63 -10.37
CA HIS A 356 -18.59 44.76 -10.76
C HIS A 356 -19.43 43.65 -10.13
N ALA A 357 -20.35 44.12 -9.26
CA ALA A 357 -21.50 43.35 -8.79
C ALA A 357 -22.63 43.39 -9.86
N HIS A 358 -23.28 42.28 -10.11
CA HIS A 358 -24.66 42.22 -10.59
C HIS A 358 -25.38 40.94 -10.17
N THR A 359 -26.51 41.15 -9.51
CA THR A 359 -27.64 40.25 -9.22
C THR A 359 -28.50 40.03 -10.46
N HIS A 360 -29.12 38.83 -10.57
CA HIS A 360 -30.53 38.53 -10.97
C HIS A 360 -30.65 37.13 -11.53
N GLU A 361 -31.45 36.27 -10.90
CA GLU A 361 -32.83 35.84 -11.06
C GLU A 361 -33.14 34.92 -12.24
N HIS A 362 -33.67 33.76 -11.86
CA HIS A 362 -34.67 32.83 -12.40
C HIS A 362 -34.94 32.69 -13.90
N GLY A 363 -35.02 31.41 -14.30
CA GLY A 363 -35.76 30.94 -15.48
C GLY A 363 -35.67 29.44 -15.64
N HIS A 364 -36.78 28.76 -15.40
CA HIS A 364 -37.01 27.36 -15.76
C HIS A 364 -37.12 27.24 -17.30
N ASP A 365 -36.63 26.13 -17.87
CA ASP A 365 -37.50 25.31 -18.73
C ASP A 365 -36.84 23.95 -19.08
N HIS A 366 -37.71 22.94 -19.22
CA HIS A 366 -37.43 21.55 -19.55
C HIS A 366 -37.23 21.37 -21.03
N GLU A 367 -36.32 20.44 -21.44
CA GLU A 367 -36.59 19.59 -22.57
C GLU A 367 -35.78 18.29 -22.57
N HIS A 368 -36.47 17.18 -22.83
CA HIS A 368 -36.00 15.82 -22.90
C HIS A 368 -35.30 15.56 -24.26
N GLY A 369 -34.12 14.95 -24.21
CA GLY A 369 -33.47 14.43 -25.40
C GLY A 369 -32.72 13.13 -25.09
N HIS A 370 -33.30 11.97 -25.45
CA HIS A 370 -32.62 10.69 -25.38
C HIS A 370 -31.60 10.57 -26.51
N GLY A 371 -30.33 10.41 -26.16
CA GLY A 371 -29.27 10.07 -27.10
C GLY A 371 -28.38 9.00 -26.53
N HIS A 372 -28.55 7.74 -26.99
CA HIS A 372 -27.63 6.65 -26.67
C HIS A 372 -26.34 6.82 -27.49
N GLY A 373 -25.25 7.22 -26.84
CA GLY A 373 -23.92 7.22 -27.42
C GLY A 373 -23.04 6.26 -26.61
N HIS A 374 -22.66 5.14 -27.25
CA HIS A 374 -21.60 4.27 -26.70
C HIS A 374 -20.27 5.01 -26.79
N GLY A 375 -19.83 5.61 -25.68
CA GLY A 375 -18.53 6.22 -25.54
C GLY A 375 -17.54 5.23 -24.94
N ALA A 376 -16.40 5.08 -25.57
CA ALA A 376 -15.26 4.30 -25.10
C ALA A 376 -14.88 4.73 -23.67
N HIS A 377 -14.88 3.78 -22.75
CA HIS A 377 -14.46 3.99 -21.36
C HIS A 377 -12.94 4.18 -21.31
N GLY A 378 -12.50 5.42 -21.29
CA GLY A 378 -11.16 5.76 -20.87
C GLY A 378 -11.03 5.44 -19.39
N HIS A 379 -10.05 4.62 -19.00
CA HIS A 379 -9.72 4.34 -17.60
C HIS A 379 -9.23 5.62 -16.94
N HIS A 380 -10.17 6.36 -16.35
CA HIS A 380 -9.82 7.42 -15.42
C HIS A 380 -9.48 6.75 -14.07
N HIS A 381 -8.18 6.74 -13.72
CA HIS A 381 -7.83 6.65 -12.33
C HIS A 381 -8.53 7.81 -11.62
N HIS A 382 -9.68 7.52 -10.99
CA HIS A 382 -10.34 8.53 -10.18
C HIS A 382 -9.39 8.96 -9.09
N PRO A 383 -8.96 10.23 -9.08
CA PRO A 383 -8.18 10.72 -7.96
C PRO A 383 -9.03 10.50 -6.71
N TYR A 384 -8.38 10.15 -5.61
CA TYR A 384 -8.99 10.10 -4.29
C TYR A 384 -9.98 11.27 -4.15
N PRO A 385 -11.15 11.08 -3.51
CA PRO A 385 -12.10 12.18 -3.28
C PRO A 385 -11.44 13.45 -2.71
N HIS A 386 -10.29 13.27 -2.03
CA HIS A 386 -9.49 14.35 -1.45
C HIS A 386 -8.45 14.96 -2.39
N ALA A 387 -8.28 14.45 -3.60
CA ALA A 387 -7.28 14.99 -4.53
C ALA A 387 -7.54 16.47 -4.90
N ALA A 388 -8.80 16.89 -4.85
CA ALA A 388 -9.23 18.27 -5.06
C ALA A 388 -9.43 19.05 -3.75
N HIS A 389 -9.27 18.39 -2.57
CA HIS A 389 -9.41 19.08 -1.27
C HIS A 389 -8.30 20.11 -1.10
N PRO A 390 -8.55 21.30 -0.48
CA PRO A 390 -7.51 22.33 -0.25
C PRO A 390 -6.28 21.81 0.48
N LEU A 391 -6.42 20.76 1.32
CA LEU A 391 -5.33 20.08 2.03
C LEU A 391 -4.94 18.75 1.37
N GLY A 392 -5.40 18.49 0.15
CA GLY A 392 -5.07 17.28 -0.62
C GLY A 392 -3.70 17.34 -1.28
N PRO A 393 -3.28 16.24 -1.98
CA PRO A 393 -1.94 16.11 -2.57
C PRO A 393 -1.51 17.27 -3.46
N ARG A 394 -2.44 17.89 -4.19
CA ARG A 394 -2.14 19.01 -5.09
C ARG A 394 -1.88 20.33 -4.38
N SER A 395 -2.38 20.51 -3.17
CA SER A 395 -2.14 21.73 -2.39
C SER A 395 -0.83 21.70 -1.62
N MET A 396 -0.22 20.52 -1.48
CA MET A 396 1.05 20.30 -0.78
C MET A 396 2.27 20.34 -1.71
N SER A 397 2.06 20.47 -3.00
CA SER A 397 3.13 20.63 -4.02
C SER A 397 3.37 22.10 -4.39
N ARG A 398 2.88 23.05 -3.58
CA ARG A 398 3.14 24.51 -3.72
C ARG A 398 4.00 25.02 -2.60
#